data_ddad27b3b60e04ea9f5c3447f2562856
#
_entry.id   ddad27b3b60e04ea9f5c3447f2562856
#
_cell.length_a   1.000
_cell.length_b   1.000
_cell.length_c   1.000
_cell.angle_alpha   90.00
_cell.angle_beta   90.00
_cell.angle_gamma   90.00
#
_symmetry.space_group_name_H-M   'P 1'
#
loop_
_entity.id
_entity.type
_entity.pdbx_description
1 polymer ?
#
loop_
_entity_poly.entity_id
_entity_poly.type
_entity_poly.pdbx_seq_one_letter_code
_entity_poly.pdbx_strand_id
1 'polypeptide(L)'
;MGTKIFCDIAELNQIKKFNKKKIVKGFTTNPSLMRKAGAKDYKSYSKKILKICPNKPVSLEVFADNVNEMIKQGIKINSWGKNVFVKIPVVNSKGLF
;
A
#
# COMPACT_ATOMS: atom_id res chain seq x y z
N MET A 1 23.22 9.89 -9.52
CA MET A 1 22.46 8.71 -9.22
C MET A 1 21.90 8.75 -7.84
N GLY A 2 20.64 8.83 -7.73
CA GLY A 2 20.01 8.97 -6.44
C GLY A 2 19.53 7.64 -5.86
N THR A 3 19.52 7.57 -4.54
CA THR A 3 18.87 6.47 -3.85
C THR A 3 17.37 6.72 -3.90
N LYS A 4 16.60 5.69 -4.19
CA LYS A 4 15.16 5.77 -4.16
C LYS A 4 14.70 5.39 -2.76
N ILE A 5 13.94 6.27 -2.12
CA ILE A 5 13.45 6.03 -0.79
C ILE A 5 11.95 5.80 -0.84
N PHE A 6 11.51 4.69 -0.24
CA PHE A 6 10.10 4.38 -0.08
C PHE A 6 9.80 4.38 1.41
N CYS A 7 8.74 5.09 1.80
CA CYS A 7 8.37 5.20 3.20
C CYS A 7 7.28 4.20 3.56
N ASP A 8 7.51 3.46 4.63
CA ASP A 8 6.58 2.45 5.11
C ASP A 8 5.71 3.07 6.20
N ILE A 9 4.69 3.81 5.81
CA ILE A 9 3.82 4.54 6.71
C ILE A 9 2.38 4.54 6.21
N ALA A 10 1.43 4.71 7.13
CA ALA A 10 0.03 4.80 6.80
C ALA A 10 -0.68 5.99 7.43
N GLU A 11 -0.02 6.73 8.31
CA GLU A 11 -0.59 7.90 8.95
C GLU A 11 -0.68 9.04 7.92
N LEU A 12 -1.89 9.57 7.71
CA LEU A 12 -2.16 10.50 6.62
C LEU A 12 -1.34 11.79 6.68
N ASN A 13 -1.17 12.35 7.87
CA ASN A 13 -0.42 13.59 8.00
C ASN A 13 1.05 13.39 7.67
N GLN A 14 1.60 12.24 8.02
CA GLN A 14 2.99 11.92 7.69
C GLN A 14 3.16 11.68 6.20
N ILE A 15 2.19 11.02 5.58
CA ILE A 15 2.22 10.83 4.12
C ILE A 15 2.21 12.17 3.41
N LYS A 16 1.36 13.09 3.85
CA LYS A 16 1.33 14.44 3.28
C LYS A 16 2.68 15.14 3.42
N LYS A 17 3.29 15.01 4.58
CA LYS A 17 4.58 15.64 4.86
C LYS A 17 5.67 15.07 3.96
N PHE A 18 5.79 13.74 3.91
CA PHE A 18 6.84 13.11 3.13
C PHE A 18 6.59 13.17 1.63
N ASN A 19 5.33 13.29 1.22
CA ASN A 19 5.00 13.42 -0.20
C ASN A 19 5.61 14.68 -0.83
N LYS A 20 5.86 15.69 -0.03
CA LYS A 20 6.48 16.93 -0.52
C LYS A 20 7.96 16.80 -0.78
N LYS A 21 8.58 15.73 -0.33
CA LYS A 21 10.02 15.54 -0.47
C LYS A 21 10.33 14.78 -1.75
N LYS A 22 11.16 15.36 -2.60
CA LYS A 22 11.50 14.77 -3.89
C LYS A 22 12.24 13.44 -3.76
N ILE A 23 13.00 13.27 -2.69
CA ILE A 23 13.75 12.03 -2.48
C ILE A 23 12.84 10.85 -2.16
N VAL A 24 11.65 11.12 -1.64
CA VAL A 24 10.67 10.06 -1.37
C VAL A 24 9.98 9.71 -2.69
N LYS A 25 10.20 8.49 -3.17
CA LYS A 25 9.71 8.05 -4.47
C LYS A 25 8.39 7.28 -4.39
N GLY A 26 7.97 6.89 -3.22
CA GLY A 26 6.72 6.17 -3.06
C GLY A 26 6.48 5.78 -1.63
N PHE A 27 5.37 5.09 -1.41
CA PHE A 27 4.97 4.67 -0.07
C PHE A 27 4.58 3.19 -0.09
N THR A 28 4.88 2.52 1.01
CA THR A 28 4.44 1.16 1.22
C THR A 28 3.57 1.15 2.46
N THR A 29 2.51 0.37 2.43
CA THR A 29 1.62 0.28 3.57
C THR A 29 0.94 -1.08 3.58
N ASN A 30 0.30 -1.42 4.68
CA ASN A 30 -0.39 -2.69 4.84
C ASN A 30 -1.56 -2.51 5.82
N PRO A 31 -2.44 -3.52 5.92
CA PRO A 31 -3.60 -3.39 6.81
C PRO A 31 -3.24 -3.13 8.27
N SER A 32 -2.15 -3.71 8.75
CA SER A 32 -1.72 -3.52 10.14
C SER A 32 -1.34 -2.07 10.42
N LEU A 33 -0.54 -1.48 9.54
CA LEU A 33 -0.15 -0.09 9.67
C LEU A 33 -1.35 0.84 9.59
N MET A 34 -2.29 0.53 8.69
CA MET A 34 -3.50 1.34 8.55
C MET A 34 -4.37 1.28 9.81
N ARG A 35 -4.52 0.09 10.41
CA ARG A 35 -5.27 -0.02 11.65
C ARG A 35 -4.64 0.80 12.77
N LYS A 36 -3.33 0.78 12.87
CA LYS A 36 -2.63 1.59 13.87
C LYS A 36 -2.83 3.08 13.65
N ALA A 37 -3.02 3.47 12.40
CA ALA A 37 -3.27 4.87 12.04
C ALA A 37 -4.73 5.26 12.19
N GLY A 38 -5.59 4.34 12.61
CA GLY A 38 -6.99 4.62 12.87
C GLY A 38 -7.95 4.29 11.74
N ALA A 39 -7.49 3.56 10.74
CA ALA A 39 -8.35 3.18 9.62
C ALA A 39 -9.42 2.21 10.07
N LYS A 40 -10.67 2.48 9.69
CA LYS A 40 -11.80 1.61 9.97
C LYS A 40 -12.13 0.73 8.78
N ASP A 41 -11.79 1.18 7.58
CA ASP A 41 -12.07 0.47 6.34
C ASP A 41 -10.85 0.57 5.43
N TYR A 42 -10.33 -0.58 5.03
CA TYR A 42 -9.10 -0.64 4.23
C TYR A 42 -9.23 0.08 2.90
N LYS A 43 -10.34 -0.15 2.20
CA LYS A 43 -10.55 0.46 0.89
C LYS A 43 -10.65 1.99 0.97
N SER A 44 -11.48 2.47 1.88
CA SER A 44 -11.67 3.92 2.03
C SER A 44 -10.38 4.62 2.42
N TYR A 45 -9.66 4.03 3.35
CA TYR A 45 -8.41 4.61 3.82
C TYR A 45 -7.34 4.59 2.72
N SER A 46 -7.27 3.48 2.00
CA SER A 46 -6.33 3.35 0.89
C SER A 46 -6.59 4.40 -0.17
N LYS A 47 -7.86 4.64 -0.50
CA LYS A 47 -8.20 5.67 -1.48
C LYS A 47 -7.80 7.07 -1.02
N LYS A 48 -7.89 7.34 0.28
CA LYS A 48 -7.42 8.61 0.82
C LYS A 48 -5.91 8.77 0.61
N ILE A 49 -5.16 7.72 0.88
CA ILE A 49 -3.71 7.75 0.66
C ILE A 49 -3.39 8.00 -0.81
N LEU A 50 -4.05 7.28 -1.70
CA LEU A 50 -3.80 7.41 -3.13
C LEU A 50 -4.09 8.82 -3.65
N LYS A 51 -5.07 9.50 -3.08
CA LYS A 51 -5.39 10.88 -3.45
C LYS A 51 -4.36 11.88 -2.95
N ILE A 52 -3.75 11.60 -1.82
CA ILE A 52 -2.75 12.51 -1.25
C ILE A 52 -1.49 12.55 -2.10
N CYS A 53 -1.11 11.40 -2.66
CA CYS A 53 0.12 11.31 -3.44
C CYS A 53 -0.12 10.68 -4.82
N PRO A 54 -0.90 11.35 -5.68
CA PRO A 54 -1.32 10.76 -6.95
C PRO A 54 -0.19 10.52 -7.94
N ASN A 55 0.96 11.17 -7.74
CA ASN A 55 2.11 11.04 -8.64
C ASN A 55 3.18 10.09 -8.12
N LYS A 56 2.93 9.42 -7.00
CA LYS A 56 3.90 8.48 -6.44
C LYS A 56 3.27 7.12 -6.28
N PRO A 57 4.02 6.04 -6.53
CA PRO A 57 3.48 4.69 -6.34
C PRO A 57 3.21 4.41 -4.87
N VAL A 58 2.10 3.76 -4.61
CA VAL A 58 1.71 3.32 -3.27
C VAL A 58 1.49 1.82 -3.32
N SER A 59 2.23 1.08 -2.53
CA SER A 59 2.09 -0.36 -2.45
C SER A 59 1.05 -0.72 -1.40
N LEU A 60 0.05 -1.48 -1.82
CA LEU A 60 -1.02 -1.97 -0.96
C LEU A 60 -0.98 -3.48 -0.92
N GLU A 61 -1.03 -4.05 0.26
CA GLU A 61 -0.90 -5.48 0.44
C GLU A 61 -2.25 -6.18 0.51
N VAL A 62 -2.35 -7.34 -0.15
CA VAL A 62 -3.52 -8.20 0.00
C VAL A 62 -3.41 -8.95 1.32
N PHE A 63 -4.55 -9.34 1.88
CA PHE A 63 -4.58 -10.05 3.16
C PHE A 63 -5.55 -11.23 3.17
N ALA A 64 -5.85 -11.77 2.01
CA ALA A 64 -6.71 -12.95 1.92
C ALA A 64 -5.96 -14.22 2.32
N ASP A 65 -6.71 -15.27 2.63
CA ASP A 65 -6.14 -16.48 3.20
C ASP A 65 -5.51 -17.44 2.20
N ASN A 66 -5.91 -17.39 0.95
CA ASN A 66 -5.38 -18.32 -0.05
C ASN A 66 -5.06 -17.60 -1.35
N VAL A 67 -4.33 -18.29 -2.22
CA VAL A 67 -3.82 -17.70 -3.46
C VAL A 67 -4.94 -17.17 -4.36
N ASN A 68 -6.00 -17.95 -4.55
CA ASN A 68 -7.11 -17.53 -5.41
C ASN A 68 -7.76 -16.26 -4.89
N GLU A 69 -7.99 -16.20 -3.58
CA GLU A 69 -8.59 -15.02 -2.97
C GLU A 69 -7.63 -13.83 -3.00
N MET A 70 -6.33 -14.07 -2.86
CA MET A 70 -5.34 -13.01 -2.98
C MET A 70 -5.36 -12.39 -4.38
N ILE A 71 -5.47 -13.21 -5.40
CA ILE A 71 -5.53 -12.72 -6.78
C ILE A 71 -6.77 -11.88 -7.00
N LYS A 72 -7.93 -12.37 -6.55
CA LYS A 72 -9.17 -11.61 -6.67
C LYS A 72 -9.11 -10.29 -5.95
N GLN A 73 -8.59 -10.31 -4.73
CA GLN A 73 -8.44 -9.11 -3.93
C GLN A 73 -7.45 -8.15 -4.57
N GLY A 74 -6.35 -8.68 -5.10
CA GLY A 74 -5.35 -7.87 -5.79
C GLY A 74 -5.93 -7.14 -7.00
N ILE A 75 -6.78 -7.81 -7.76
CA ILE A 75 -7.43 -7.20 -8.91
C ILE A 75 -8.32 -6.04 -8.46
N LYS A 76 -9.07 -6.23 -7.38
CA LYS A 76 -9.90 -5.17 -6.83
C LYS A 76 -9.05 -3.98 -6.37
N ILE A 77 -8.01 -4.26 -5.62
CA ILE A 77 -7.12 -3.21 -5.10
C ILE A 77 -6.48 -2.44 -6.24
N ASN A 78 -6.09 -3.13 -7.28
CA ASN A 78 -5.48 -2.49 -8.44
C ASN A 78 -6.40 -1.48 -9.11
N SER A 79 -7.71 -1.63 -8.95
CA SER A 79 -8.69 -0.71 -9.55
C SER A 79 -8.91 0.56 -8.73
N TRP A 80 -8.32 0.66 -7.54
CA TRP A 80 -8.56 1.79 -6.65
C TRP A 80 -7.87 3.09 -7.04
N GLY A 81 -6.86 3.01 -7.90
CA GLY A 81 -6.16 4.19 -8.36
C GLY A 81 -5.10 3.87 -9.38
N LYS A 82 -4.60 4.88 -10.07
CA LYS A 82 -3.57 4.71 -11.11
C LYS A 82 -2.20 4.43 -10.52
N ASN A 83 -1.97 4.92 -9.31
CA ASN A 83 -0.67 4.85 -8.66
C ASN A 83 -0.55 3.69 -7.67
N VAL A 84 -1.47 2.73 -7.71
CA VAL A 84 -1.44 1.60 -6.80
C VAL A 84 -0.54 0.49 -7.34
N PHE A 85 0.24 -0.11 -6.45
CA PHE A 85 1.00 -1.32 -6.72
C PHE A 85 0.53 -2.37 -5.73
N VAL A 86 0.04 -3.48 -6.23
CA VAL A 86 -0.47 -4.54 -5.38
C VAL A 86 0.67 -5.44 -4.94
N LYS A 87 0.78 -5.65 -3.64
CA LYS A 87 1.79 -6.53 -3.09
C LYS A 87 1.12 -7.80 -2.59
N ILE A 88 1.54 -8.94 -3.13
CA ILE A 88 1.00 -10.25 -2.75
C ILE A 88 2.08 -10.97 -1.94
N PRO A 89 1.80 -11.31 -0.68
CA PRO A 89 2.78 -12.09 0.09
C PRO A 89 2.90 -13.48 -0.50
N VAL A 90 4.12 -13.90 -0.80
CA VAL A 90 4.38 -15.17 -1.48
C VAL A 90 4.85 -16.18 -0.45
N VAL A 91 3.96 -16.55 0.44
CA VAL A 91 4.29 -17.51 1.50
C VAL A 91 3.23 -18.59 1.50
N ASN A 92 3.64 -19.84 1.36
CA ASN A 92 2.69 -20.93 1.45
C ASN A 92 2.65 -21.46 2.90
N SER A 93 1.75 -22.40 3.13
CA SER A 93 1.56 -22.94 4.48
C SER A 93 2.79 -23.61 5.05
N LYS A 94 3.73 -23.99 4.20
CA LYS A 94 4.99 -24.61 4.62
C LYS A 94 6.13 -23.61 4.67
N GLY A 95 5.83 -22.36 4.41
CA GLY A 95 6.83 -21.32 4.43
C GLY A 95 7.76 -21.33 3.22
N LEU A 96 7.38 -22.02 2.18
CA LEU A 96 8.20 -22.20 0.99
C LEU A 96 7.55 -21.68 -0.27
N PHE A 97 8.39 -21.28 -1.14
CA PHE A 97 8.04 -21.04 -2.53
C PHE A 97 9.14 -21.47 -3.42
#